data_23469562f23ecd2606eb29e17ee5be49
#
_entry.id   23469562f23ecd2606eb29e17ee5be49
#
_cell.length_a   1.000
_cell.length_b   1.000
_cell.length_c   1.000
_cell.angle_alpha   90.00
_cell.angle_beta   90.00
_cell.angle_gamma   90.00
#
_symmetry.space_group_name_H-M   'P 1'
#
loop_
_entity.id
_entity.type
_entity.pdbx_description
1 polymer ?
#
loop_
_entity_poly.entity_id
_entity_poly.type
_entity_poly.pdbx_seq_one_letter_code
_entity_poly.pdbx_strand_id
1 'polypeptide(L)'
;MAMGTPILPSLREAFPHGALSHGTFAIDIAPAELAAVVHRLKAQFGFDLLLDVTAVDWPQRTPRFDVVHHFYSTTAHVRVRLKSRVPEDDPRVDSLVASYGSAGFLERECHDMYGIAFPGNPDLRPILLYEGFVGHPLRKDYPKEQEQPLVPYRLEETP
;
A
#
# COMPACT_ATOMS: atom_id res chain seq x y z
N MET A 1 28.04 17.30 15.70
CA MET A 1 26.70 16.86 15.21
C MET A 1 26.35 17.75 14.04
N ALA A 2 26.44 17.25 12.81
CA ALA A 2 25.96 17.97 11.64
C ALA A 2 24.43 18.02 11.74
N MET A 3 23.85 19.20 11.91
CA MET A 3 22.41 19.41 11.79
C MET A 3 22.06 19.15 10.32
N GLY A 4 21.45 17.99 10.06
CA GLY A 4 21.02 17.62 8.72
C GLY A 4 20.12 18.69 8.14
N THR A 5 20.36 19.06 6.90
CA THR A 5 19.49 19.94 6.12
C THR A 5 18.05 19.46 6.30
N PRO A 6 17.10 20.34 6.64
CA PRO A 6 15.72 19.91 6.83
C PRO A 6 15.19 19.26 5.55
N ILE A 7 14.86 17.98 5.61
CA ILE A 7 14.47 17.15 4.45
C ILE A 7 13.20 17.67 3.76
N LEU A 8 12.29 18.32 4.48
CA LEU A 8 11.01 18.81 3.94
C LEU A 8 11.16 19.86 2.82
N PRO A 9 12.05 20.87 2.90
CA PRO A 9 12.30 21.76 1.78
C PRO A 9 12.78 21.03 0.53
N SER A 10 13.73 20.11 0.69
CA SER A 10 14.24 19.31 -0.42
C SER A 10 13.19 18.39 -1.03
N LEU A 11 12.27 17.82 -0.22
CA LEU A 11 11.13 17.05 -0.71
C LEU A 11 10.16 17.93 -1.50
N ARG A 12 9.89 19.16 -1.05
CA ARG A 12 9.01 20.10 -1.77
C ARG A 12 9.60 20.53 -3.11
N GLU A 13 10.90 20.74 -3.16
CA GLU A 13 11.61 21.02 -4.41
C GLU A 13 11.56 19.83 -5.38
N ALA A 14 11.79 18.62 -4.86
CA ALA A 14 11.80 17.40 -5.65
C ALA A 14 10.40 16.97 -6.11
N PHE A 15 9.37 17.28 -5.33
CA PHE A 15 7.97 16.91 -5.54
C PHE A 15 7.06 18.15 -5.32
N PRO A 16 7.03 19.09 -6.27
CA PRO A 16 6.34 20.37 -6.10
C PRO A 16 4.82 20.24 -5.94
N HIS A 17 4.23 19.12 -6.39
CA HIS A 17 2.80 18.83 -6.20
C HIS A 17 2.49 18.15 -4.87
N GLY A 18 3.51 17.83 -4.07
CA GLY A 18 3.34 17.26 -2.75
C GLY A 18 2.86 18.30 -1.73
N ALA A 19 2.01 17.87 -0.80
CA ALA A 19 1.45 18.71 0.24
C ALA A 19 1.64 18.10 1.64
N LEU A 20 1.87 18.95 2.63
CA LEU A 20 1.88 18.50 4.03
C LEU A 20 0.44 18.37 4.52
N SER A 21 0.07 17.16 4.95
CA SER A 21 -1.24 16.83 5.46
C SER A 21 -1.11 15.99 6.73
N HIS A 22 -1.65 16.48 7.85
CA HIS A 22 -1.62 15.78 9.15
C HIS A 22 -0.22 15.28 9.56
N GLY A 23 0.80 16.13 9.39
CA GLY A 23 2.20 15.80 9.75
C GLY A 23 2.92 14.86 8.78
N THR A 24 2.29 14.48 7.67
CA THR A 24 2.85 13.61 6.64
C THR A 24 2.93 14.35 5.30
N PHE A 25 4.05 14.25 4.60
CA PHE A 25 4.19 14.80 3.26
C PHE A 25 3.54 13.84 2.26
N ALA A 26 2.42 14.24 1.67
CA ALA A 26 1.63 13.43 0.75
C ALA A 26 1.91 13.82 -0.69
N ILE A 27 2.08 12.83 -1.57
CA ILE A 27 2.35 12.98 -2.99
C ILE A 27 1.39 12.09 -3.75
N ASP A 28 0.61 12.67 -4.66
CA ASP A 28 -0.19 11.92 -5.62
C ASP A 28 0.68 11.63 -6.85
N ILE A 29 0.74 10.37 -7.28
CA ILE A 29 1.56 9.90 -8.40
C ILE A 29 0.76 9.01 -9.33
N ALA A 30 1.16 8.93 -10.59
CA ALA A 30 0.64 7.89 -11.47
C ALA A 30 1.16 6.50 -11.05
N PRO A 31 0.36 5.42 -11.18
CA PRO A 31 0.80 4.06 -10.84
C PRO A 31 2.13 3.66 -11.50
N ALA A 32 2.33 4.04 -12.75
CA ALA A 32 3.55 3.76 -13.51
C ALA A 32 4.81 4.48 -12.99
N GLU A 33 4.64 5.54 -12.18
CA GLU A 33 5.76 6.30 -11.61
C GLU A 33 6.21 5.74 -10.25
N LEU A 34 5.45 4.83 -9.66
CA LEU A 34 5.68 4.35 -8.29
C LEU A 34 7.11 3.86 -8.08
N ALA A 35 7.61 2.97 -8.93
CA ALA A 35 8.95 2.39 -8.78
C ALA A 35 10.05 3.46 -8.84
N ALA A 36 9.94 4.42 -9.78
CA ALA A 36 10.92 5.49 -9.93
C ALA A 36 10.90 6.47 -8.73
N VAL A 37 9.71 6.86 -8.27
CA VAL A 37 9.54 7.74 -7.12
C VAL A 37 10.05 7.07 -5.85
N VAL A 38 9.73 5.81 -5.64
CA VAL A 38 10.17 5.02 -4.48
C VAL A 38 11.69 4.85 -4.48
N HIS A 39 12.29 4.54 -5.63
CA HIS A 39 13.75 4.48 -5.75
C HIS A 39 14.39 5.83 -5.38
N ARG A 40 13.82 6.94 -5.87
CA ARG A 40 14.29 8.28 -5.53
C ARG A 40 14.16 8.61 -4.04
N LEU A 41 13.02 8.28 -3.43
CA LEU A 41 12.80 8.46 -1.98
C LEU A 41 13.82 7.68 -1.16
N LYS A 42 14.10 6.43 -1.53
CA LYS A 42 15.06 5.59 -0.84
C LYS A 42 16.50 6.08 -1.02
N ALA A 43 16.94 6.31 -2.27
CA ALA A 43 18.33 6.60 -2.59
C ALA A 43 18.75 8.04 -2.26
N GLN A 44 17.87 9.02 -2.47
CA GLN A 44 18.21 10.44 -2.30
C GLN A 44 17.76 11.02 -0.95
N PHE A 45 16.67 10.51 -0.38
CA PHE A 45 16.04 11.07 0.81
C PHE A 45 16.08 10.12 2.02
N GLY A 46 16.63 8.91 1.89
CA GLY A 46 16.83 7.99 3.01
C GLY A 46 15.53 7.45 3.61
N PHE A 47 14.48 7.26 2.80
CA PHE A 47 13.27 6.55 3.25
C PHE A 47 13.55 5.05 3.24
N ASP A 48 13.96 4.53 4.37
CA ASP A 48 14.46 3.17 4.56
C ASP A 48 13.39 2.18 5.03
N LEU A 49 12.24 2.65 5.51
CA LEU A 49 11.13 1.81 5.93
C LEU A 49 9.87 2.03 5.10
N LEU A 50 9.27 0.95 4.62
CA LEU A 50 7.89 0.90 4.17
C LEU A 50 7.05 0.43 5.37
N LEU A 51 6.21 1.35 5.87
CA LEU A 51 5.42 1.12 7.08
C LEU A 51 4.10 0.41 6.77
N ASP A 52 3.48 0.77 5.62
CA ASP A 52 2.15 0.27 5.28
C ASP A 52 1.87 0.36 3.79
N VAL A 53 1.07 -0.59 3.29
CA VAL A 53 0.46 -0.58 1.96
C VAL A 53 -1.02 -0.91 2.13
N THR A 54 -1.87 0.04 1.79
CA THR A 54 -3.32 -0.13 1.91
C THR A 54 -4.06 0.53 0.76
N ALA A 55 -5.39 0.48 0.75
CA ALA A 55 -6.19 1.18 -0.24
C ALA A 55 -7.36 1.93 0.40
N VAL A 56 -7.85 2.94 -0.32
CA VAL A 56 -9.10 3.61 0.00
C VAL A 56 -10.06 3.41 -1.17
N ASP A 57 -11.23 2.88 -0.87
CA ASP A 57 -12.28 2.64 -1.86
C ASP A 57 -13.23 3.84 -1.94
N TRP A 58 -13.39 4.38 -3.16
CA TRP A 58 -14.25 5.50 -3.50
C TRP A 58 -15.29 5.07 -4.56
N PRO A 59 -16.38 4.41 -4.20
CA PRO A 59 -17.32 3.80 -5.16
C PRO A 59 -17.93 4.79 -6.18
N GLN A 60 -17.97 6.06 -5.81
CA GLN A 60 -18.55 7.12 -6.66
C GLN A 60 -17.52 7.88 -7.51
N ARG A 61 -16.25 7.40 -7.51
CA ARG A 61 -15.14 8.08 -8.20
C ARG A 61 -14.53 7.21 -9.30
N THR A 62 -14.04 7.85 -10.33
CA THR A 62 -13.20 7.23 -11.37
C THR A 62 -11.90 8.01 -11.47
N PRO A 63 -10.73 7.36 -11.27
CA PRO A 63 -10.47 5.97 -10.84
C PRO A 63 -10.97 5.68 -9.41
N ARG A 64 -11.43 4.44 -9.15
CA ARG A 64 -12.13 4.06 -7.91
C ARG A 64 -11.22 4.00 -6.68
N PHE A 65 -10.05 3.40 -6.80
CA PHE A 65 -9.18 3.14 -5.63
C PHE A 65 -8.01 4.12 -5.56
N ASP A 66 -7.68 4.55 -4.32
CA ASP A 66 -6.38 5.12 -4.00
C ASP A 66 -5.54 4.03 -3.33
N VAL A 67 -4.48 3.56 -3.97
CA VAL A 67 -3.48 2.70 -3.31
C VAL A 67 -2.50 3.60 -2.58
N VAL A 68 -2.32 3.35 -1.30
CA VAL A 68 -1.59 4.23 -0.38
C VAL A 68 -0.38 3.50 0.18
N HIS A 69 0.81 4.09 0.01
CA HIS A 69 2.06 3.58 0.56
C HIS A 69 2.60 4.58 1.58
N HIS A 70 2.91 4.12 2.78
CA HIS A 70 3.49 4.92 3.84
C HIS A 70 4.96 4.59 4.04
N PHE A 71 5.82 5.59 3.89
CA PHE A 71 7.25 5.47 4.10
C PHE A 71 7.72 6.28 5.28
N TYR A 72 8.80 5.84 5.89
CA TYR A 72 9.46 6.53 6.99
C TYR A 72 10.97 6.56 6.78
N SER A 73 11.58 7.68 7.13
CA SER A 73 13.03 7.80 7.24
C SER A 73 13.42 7.71 8.70
N THR A 74 14.19 6.68 9.07
CA THR A 74 14.68 6.51 10.44
C THR A 74 15.73 7.54 10.80
N THR A 75 16.42 8.11 9.81
CA THR A 75 17.45 9.13 10.01
C THR A 75 16.86 10.53 10.13
N ALA A 76 15.89 10.87 9.24
CA ALA A 76 15.29 12.22 9.21
C ALA A 76 14.04 12.34 10.11
N HIS A 77 13.49 11.23 10.61
CA HIS A 77 12.26 11.16 11.40
C HIS A 77 11.03 11.80 10.71
N VAL A 78 10.95 11.62 9.39
CA VAL A 78 9.88 12.15 8.54
C VAL A 78 9.10 11.03 7.89
N ARG A 79 7.79 11.25 7.71
CA ARG A 79 6.89 10.36 6.97
C ARG A 79 6.55 10.94 5.61
N VAL A 80 6.52 10.08 4.61
CA VAL A 80 5.98 10.37 3.27
C VAL A 80 4.87 9.38 2.96
N ARG A 81 3.82 9.86 2.33
CA ARG A 81 2.72 9.05 1.83
C ARG A 81 2.61 9.24 0.32
N LEU A 82 2.71 8.15 -0.42
CA LEU A 82 2.39 8.14 -1.85
C LEU A 82 0.97 7.63 -2.04
N LYS A 83 0.23 8.23 -2.97
CA LYS A 83 -1.09 7.78 -3.38
C LYS A 83 -1.11 7.58 -4.88
N SER A 84 -1.50 6.37 -5.31
CA SER A 84 -1.65 6.00 -6.72
C SER A 84 -3.11 5.67 -6.98
N ARG A 85 -3.70 6.33 -7.98
CA ARG A 85 -5.11 6.09 -8.34
C ARG A 85 -5.21 5.00 -9.37
N VAL A 86 -5.95 3.94 -9.06
CA VAL A 86 -6.16 2.81 -9.96
C VAL A 86 -7.65 2.60 -10.26
N PRO A 87 -7.98 2.19 -11.50
CA PRO A 87 -9.37 1.96 -11.90
C PRO A 87 -9.90 0.65 -11.32
N GLU A 88 -11.21 0.47 -11.38
CA GLU A 88 -11.89 -0.71 -10.87
C GLU A 88 -11.70 -1.95 -11.77
N ASP A 89 -11.70 -1.73 -13.07
CA ASP A 89 -11.59 -2.78 -14.08
C ASP A 89 -10.17 -3.37 -14.21
N ASP A 90 -9.15 -2.62 -13.77
CA ASP A 90 -7.76 -3.08 -13.73
C ASP A 90 -7.01 -2.49 -12.52
N PRO A 91 -7.35 -2.91 -11.28
CA PRO A 91 -6.79 -2.36 -10.07
C PRO A 91 -5.40 -2.96 -9.79
N ARG A 92 -4.36 -2.40 -10.41
CA ARG A 92 -2.98 -2.88 -10.26
C ARG A 92 -1.97 -1.77 -10.00
N VAL A 93 -0.94 -2.11 -9.22
CA VAL A 93 0.23 -1.28 -8.93
C VAL A 93 1.44 -2.18 -8.81
N ASP A 94 2.57 -1.81 -9.38
CA ASP A 94 3.80 -2.61 -9.31
C ASP A 94 4.22 -2.88 -7.85
N SER A 95 4.65 -4.11 -7.60
CA SER A 95 5.14 -4.53 -6.29
C SER A 95 6.42 -3.82 -5.89
N LEU A 96 6.53 -3.50 -4.60
CA LEU A 96 7.73 -2.92 -3.99
C LEU A 96 8.63 -3.96 -3.29
N VAL A 97 8.36 -5.26 -3.43
CA VAL A 97 9.12 -6.35 -2.77
C VAL A 97 10.61 -6.26 -3.08
N ALA A 98 10.99 -5.89 -4.30
CA ALA A 98 12.40 -5.71 -4.68
C ALA A 98 13.10 -4.58 -3.92
N SER A 99 12.34 -3.60 -3.42
CA SER A 99 12.86 -2.44 -2.69
C SER A 99 12.72 -2.58 -1.17
N TYR A 100 11.62 -3.19 -0.70
CA TYR A 100 11.29 -3.34 0.71
C TYR A 100 10.73 -4.74 0.99
N GLY A 101 11.43 -5.52 1.81
CA GLY A 101 11.00 -6.89 2.14
C GLY A 101 9.63 -6.94 2.85
N SER A 102 9.26 -5.90 3.61
CA SER A 102 7.93 -5.80 4.25
C SER A 102 6.78 -5.71 3.25
N ALA A 103 7.03 -5.23 2.03
CA ALA A 103 6.01 -5.12 0.98
C ALA A 103 5.31 -6.44 0.71
N GLY A 104 6.03 -7.56 0.77
CA GLY A 104 5.47 -8.89 0.49
C GLY A 104 4.24 -9.23 1.31
N PHE A 105 4.21 -8.84 2.58
CA PHE A 105 3.07 -9.08 3.48
C PHE A 105 2.01 -7.98 3.37
N LEU A 106 2.41 -6.72 3.31
CA LEU A 106 1.50 -5.58 3.24
C LEU A 106 0.69 -5.56 1.94
N GLU A 107 1.32 -5.92 0.82
CA GLU A 107 0.66 -6.05 -0.47
C GLU A 107 -0.32 -7.23 -0.49
N ARG A 108 0.00 -8.36 0.17
CA ARG A 108 -0.92 -9.49 0.33
C ARG A 108 -2.17 -9.08 1.09
N GLU A 109 -2.02 -8.34 2.20
CA GLU A 109 -3.16 -7.81 2.96
C GLU A 109 -4.01 -6.90 2.09
N CYS A 110 -3.39 -5.96 1.38
CA CYS A 110 -4.11 -5.06 0.49
C CYS A 110 -4.82 -5.81 -0.65
N HIS A 111 -4.20 -6.86 -1.18
CA HIS A 111 -4.81 -7.75 -2.16
C HIS A 111 -6.04 -8.46 -1.59
N ASP A 112 -5.93 -9.09 -0.43
CA ASP A 112 -7.03 -9.77 0.24
C ASP A 112 -8.23 -8.84 0.46
N MET A 113 -7.97 -7.67 1.02
CA MET A 113 -9.01 -6.76 1.49
C MET A 113 -9.68 -5.97 0.36
N TYR A 114 -8.95 -5.64 -0.70
CA TYR A 114 -9.44 -4.76 -1.77
C TYR A 114 -9.38 -5.36 -3.17
N GLY A 115 -8.66 -6.48 -3.38
CA GLY A 115 -8.46 -7.08 -4.69
C GLY A 115 -7.50 -6.30 -5.59
N ILE A 116 -6.61 -5.50 -5.01
CA ILE A 116 -5.57 -4.81 -5.76
C ILE A 116 -4.49 -5.83 -6.15
N ALA A 117 -4.11 -5.87 -7.41
CA ALA A 117 -3.03 -6.72 -7.90
C ALA A 117 -1.68 -6.00 -7.78
N PHE A 118 -0.65 -6.76 -7.39
CA PHE A 118 0.73 -6.27 -7.26
C PHE A 118 1.68 -7.10 -8.15
N PRO A 119 1.75 -6.79 -9.47
CA PRO A 119 2.70 -7.44 -10.35
C PRO A 119 4.13 -7.35 -9.82
N GLY A 120 4.84 -8.48 -9.79
CA GLY A 120 6.18 -8.57 -9.19
C GLY A 120 6.21 -9.07 -7.74
N ASN A 121 5.08 -9.14 -7.04
CA ASN A 121 5.00 -9.86 -5.77
C ASN A 121 5.01 -11.37 -6.04
N PRO A 122 5.94 -12.14 -5.46
CA PRO A 122 6.05 -13.58 -5.73
C PRO A 122 4.95 -14.42 -5.10
N ASP A 123 4.21 -13.87 -4.13
CA ASP A 123 3.18 -14.59 -3.39
C ASP A 123 2.02 -13.66 -2.98
N LEU A 124 0.90 -13.76 -3.70
CA LEU A 124 -0.35 -13.05 -3.38
C LEU A 124 -1.43 -13.99 -2.81
N ARG A 125 -1.05 -15.14 -2.26
CA ARG A 125 -2.01 -16.02 -1.55
C ARG A 125 -2.61 -15.28 -0.36
N PRO A 126 -3.86 -15.64 0.03
CA PRO A 126 -4.50 -15.05 1.20
C PRO A 126 -3.62 -15.03 2.44
N ILE A 127 -3.71 -13.97 3.23
CA ILE A 127 -2.98 -13.81 4.49
C ILE A 127 -3.91 -13.59 5.68
N LEU A 128 -4.99 -12.85 5.50
CA LEU A 128 -5.99 -12.60 6.54
C LEU A 128 -7.27 -13.39 6.30
N LEU A 129 -7.60 -13.65 5.04
CA LEU A 129 -8.79 -14.41 4.67
C LEU A 129 -8.47 -15.91 4.61
N TYR A 130 -9.44 -16.74 4.94
CA TYR A 130 -9.30 -18.19 4.80
C TYR A 130 -9.39 -18.61 3.33
N GLU A 131 -8.86 -19.78 3.01
CA GLU A 131 -8.90 -20.32 1.67
C GLU A 131 -10.35 -20.58 1.22
N GLY A 132 -10.72 -20.07 0.05
CA GLY A 132 -12.09 -20.14 -0.47
C GLY A 132 -12.99 -18.97 -0.07
N PHE A 133 -12.48 -17.97 0.63
CA PHE A 133 -13.24 -16.73 0.87
C PHE A 133 -13.58 -16.05 -0.45
N VAL A 134 -14.83 -15.62 -0.62
CA VAL A 134 -15.31 -14.99 -1.85
C VAL A 134 -15.49 -13.49 -1.65
N GLY A 135 -14.77 -12.70 -2.45
CA GLY A 135 -14.85 -11.24 -2.45
C GLY A 135 -13.77 -10.55 -1.61
N HIS A 136 -13.91 -9.23 -1.46
CA HIS A 136 -12.93 -8.37 -0.80
C HIS A 136 -13.65 -7.51 0.27
N PRO A 137 -13.49 -7.86 1.56
CA PRO A 137 -14.38 -7.36 2.61
C PRO A 137 -14.23 -5.88 2.94
N LEU A 138 -13.15 -5.20 2.52
CA LEU A 138 -13.00 -3.76 2.73
C LEU A 138 -13.50 -2.91 1.56
N ARG A 139 -13.94 -3.51 0.48
CA ARG A 139 -14.67 -2.78 -0.56
C ARG A 139 -16.01 -2.31 -0.03
N LYS A 140 -16.42 -1.10 -0.40
CA LYS A 140 -17.67 -0.48 0.09
C LYS A 140 -18.93 -1.14 -0.47
N ASP A 141 -18.83 -1.82 -1.58
CA ASP A 141 -19.90 -2.61 -2.21
C ASP A 141 -19.94 -4.06 -1.70
N TYR A 142 -19.00 -4.50 -0.87
CA TYR A 142 -19.08 -5.79 -0.20
C TYR A 142 -20.22 -5.77 0.84
N PRO A 143 -21.20 -6.69 0.76
CA PRO A 143 -22.35 -6.71 1.67
C PRO A 143 -21.91 -6.98 3.11
N LYS A 144 -22.23 -6.09 4.02
CA LYS A 144 -21.87 -6.22 5.45
C LYS A 144 -22.53 -7.42 6.13
N GLU A 145 -23.68 -7.83 5.63
CA GLU A 145 -24.49 -8.94 6.17
C GLU A 145 -24.24 -10.27 5.44
N GLN A 146 -23.29 -10.29 4.50
CA GLN A 146 -22.93 -11.50 3.79
C GLN A 146 -22.07 -12.37 4.70
N GLU A 147 -22.73 -13.27 5.43
CA GLU A 147 -22.04 -14.32 6.17
C GLU A 147 -21.46 -15.34 5.20
N GLN A 148 -20.16 -15.57 5.30
CA GLN A 148 -19.51 -16.67 4.59
C GLN A 148 -19.76 -17.99 5.34
N PRO A 149 -19.87 -19.13 4.65
CA PRO A 149 -19.99 -20.42 5.32
C PRO A 149 -18.83 -20.62 6.30
N LEU A 150 -19.16 -21.02 7.53
CA LEU A 150 -18.12 -21.38 8.51
C LEU A 150 -17.31 -22.55 7.95
N VAL A 151 -16.00 -22.36 7.82
CA VAL A 151 -15.09 -23.47 7.51
C VAL A 151 -15.09 -24.41 8.70
N PRO A 152 -15.45 -25.70 8.57
CA PRO A 152 -15.41 -26.64 9.67
C PRO A 152 -14.00 -26.65 10.27
N TYR A 153 -13.90 -26.45 11.57
CA TYR A 153 -12.65 -26.62 12.29
C TYR A 153 -12.19 -28.05 12.06
N ARG A 154 -11.07 -28.26 11.42
CA ARG A 154 -10.48 -29.58 11.27
C ARG A 154 -9.97 -29.98 12.66
N LEU A 155 -10.83 -30.67 13.41
CA LEU A 155 -10.35 -31.41 14.56
C LEU A 155 -9.37 -32.44 14.00
N GLU A 156 -8.07 -32.27 14.31
CA GLU A 156 -7.10 -33.32 14.08
C GLU A 156 -7.61 -34.50 14.86
N GLU A 157 -8.03 -35.57 14.16
CA GLU A 157 -8.29 -36.86 14.79
C GLU A 157 -6.93 -37.26 15.39
N THR A 158 -6.85 -37.15 16.69
CA THR A 158 -5.70 -37.68 17.45
C THR A 158 -5.69 -39.18 17.25
N PRO A 159 -4.61 -39.81 16.77
CA PRO A 159 -4.53 -41.23 16.51
C PRO A 159 -4.71 -42.07 17.79
#